data_82442594b35e6884e1cabb14407bd321
#
_entry.id   82442594b35e6884e1cabb14407bd321
#
_cell.length_a   1.000
_cell.length_b   1.000
_cell.length_c   1.000
_cell.angle_alpha   90.00
_cell.angle_beta   90.00
_cell.angle_gamma   90.00
#
_symmetry.space_group_name_H-M   'P 1'
#
loop_
_entity.id
_entity.type
_entity.pdbx_description
1 polymer ?
#
loop_
_entity_poly.entity_id
_entity_poly.type
_entity_poly.pdbx_seq_one_letter_code
_entity_poly.pdbx_strand_id
1 'polypeptide(L)'
;MTSHDTPTPEALQITVPHFSLQALTHLIAAITPLLPPAPKRGPKGMAITTRVRLALSYLREGVSIRGLARISGIPVTTLRDNIGPILEAFDRLAPLLPDGTIIGDFDDIAWWCAETGGTIIVDGTELAIARPTGQVEQRPYYSGKKKTHTLKTIAVCDAESNLLWVTPLLGGATHDLTALRDANLPSHLADSGLDVLADSGFQGLQHDVEAVELPPRRPRDNSELTKADRFFNSVLSSNRVRVEHSIGRLKQWRWASSNGRCTDP
;
A
#
# COMPACT_ATOMS: atom_id res chain seq x y z
N MET A 1 0.73 -31.02 38.94
CA MET A 1 0.28 -31.09 37.53
C MET A 1 -0.62 -29.88 37.33
N THR A 2 -0.06 -28.76 36.90
CA THR A 2 -0.80 -27.52 36.62
C THR A 2 -1.17 -27.57 35.16
N SER A 3 -2.48 -27.68 34.89
CA SER A 3 -3.06 -27.57 33.57
C SER A 3 -2.73 -26.16 33.03
N HIS A 4 -1.88 -26.05 32.03
CA HIS A 4 -1.73 -24.84 31.24
C HIS A 4 -3.02 -24.69 30.45
N ASP A 5 -3.98 -23.95 30.99
CA ASP A 5 -5.11 -23.43 30.23
C ASP A 5 -4.57 -22.54 29.13
N THR A 6 -4.61 -23.03 27.92
CA THR A 6 -4.37 -22.21 26.72
C THR A 6 -5.49 -21.17 26.71
N PRO A 7 -5.15 -19.86 26.72
CA PRO A 7 -6.17 -18.82 26.75
C PRO A 7 -7.16 -19.02 25.61
N THR A 8 -8.44 -19.04 25.96
CA THR A 8 -9.52 -19.18 24.97
C THR A 8 -9.47 -18.01 23.99
N PRO A 9 -9.81 -18.23 22.71
CA PRO A 9 -9.76 -17.20 21.65
C PRO A 9 -10.53 -15.92 21.97
N GLU A 10 -11.50 -15.96 22.87
CA GLU A 10 -12.29 -14.81 23.33
C GLU A 10 -11.50 -13.84 24.23
N ALA A 11 -10.44 -14.29 24.89
CA ALA A 11 -9.60 -13.44 25.72
C ALA A 11 -8.62 -12.55 24.91
N LEU A 12 -8.37 -12.86 23.66
CA LEU A 12 -7.54 -12.06 22.77
C LEU A 12 -8.42 -11.07 22.01
N GLN A 13 -8.87 -10.01 22.67
CA GLN A 13 -9.39 -8.79 22.03
C GLN A 13 -8.24 -8.07 21.33
N ILE A 14 -7.58 -8.71 20.36
CA ILE A 14 -6.70 -8.04 19.43
C ILE A 14 -7.62 -7.28 18.48
N THR A 15 -7.94 -6.06 18.87
CA THR A 15 -8.65 -5.13 18.01
C THR A 15 -7.63 -4.65 16.97
N VAL A 16 -7.79 -5.02 15.71
CA VAL A 16 -7.06 -4.38 14.62
C VAL A 16 -7.80 -3.07 14.34
N PRO A 17 -7.25 -1.91 14.75
CA PRO A 17 -7.94 -0.65 14.55
C PRO A 17 -8.21 -0.43 13.06
N HIS A 18 -9.40 0.04 12.71
CA HIS A 18 -9.83 0.41 11.36
C HIS A 18 -10.14 -0.74 10.37
N PHE A 19 -10.20 -1.99 10.81
CA PHE A 19 -10.80 -3.06 10.01
C PHE A 19 -12.25 -3.27 10.44
N SER A 20 -13.19 -3.06 9.51
CA SER A 20 -14.58 -3.45 9.74
C SER A 20 -14.68 -4.98 9.79
N LEU A 21 -15.71 -5.49 10.46
CA LEU A 21 -15.97 -6.94 10.48
C LEU A 21 -16.18 -7.47 9.05
N GLN A 22 -16.83 -6.69 8.20
CA GLN A 22 -17.06 -7.02 6.79
C GLN A 22 -15.74 -7.14 6.02
N ALA A 23 -14.85 -6.13 6.10
CA ALA A 23 -13.55 -6.16 5.45
C ALA A 23 -12.70 -7.37 5.92
N LEU A 24 -12.75 -7.69 7.22
CA LEU A 24 -12.06 -8.87 7.75
C LEU A 24 -12.65 -10.17 7.19
N THR A 25 -13.97 -10.23 7.00
CA THR A 25 -14.64 -11.40 6.40
C THR A 25 -14.23 -11.59 4.95
N HIS A 26 -14.23 -10.51 4.15
CA HIS A 26 -13.77 -10.56 2.76
C HIS A 26 -12.30 -10.97 2.66
N LEU A 27 -11.43 -10.40 3.49
CA LEU A 27 -10.02 -10.76 3.53
C LEU A 27 -9.82 -12.24 3.86
N ILE A 28 -10.52 -12.78 4.87
CA ILE A 28 -10.45 -14.19 5.22
C ILE A 28 -10.94 -15.08 4.07
N ALA A 29 -12.03 -14.70 3.41
CA ALA A 29 -12.54 -15.44 2.26
C ALA A 29 -11.52 -15.46 1.10
N ALA A 30 -10.90 -14.34 0.81
CA ALA A 30 -9.92 -14.18 -0.26
C ALA A 30 -8.62 -14.98 -0.02
N ILE A 31 -8.11 -15.02 1.23
CA ILE A 31 -6.86 -15.74 1.52
C ILE A 31 -7.05 -17.23 1.79
N THR A 32 -8.25 -17.68 2.15
CA THR A 32 -8.50 -19.10 2.51
C THR A 32 -8.05 -20.08 1.43
N PRO A 33 -8.32 -19.86 0.14
CA PRO A 33 -7.85 -20.73 -0.93
C PRO A 33 -6.32 -20.74 -1.11
N LEU A 34 -5.63 -19.72 -0.63
CA LEU A 34 -4.18 -19.56 -0.73
C LEU A 34 -3.43 -20.25 0.42
N LEU A 35 -4.14 -20.67 1.47
CA LEU A 35 -3.54 -21.30 2.64
C LEU A 35 -3.21 -22.77 2.38
N PRO A 36 -2.15 -23.31 3.01
CA PRO A 36 -1.88 -24.73 2.98
C PRO A 36 -3.05 -25.50 3.60
N PRO A 37 -3.32 -26.72 3.14
CA PRO A 37 -4.38 -27.56 3.70
C PRO A 37 -4.15 -27.80 5.19
N ALA A 38 -5.24 -27.82 5.96
CA ALA A 38 -5.19 -28.10 7.39
C ALA A 38 -4.56 -29.49 7.65
N PRO A 39 -3.71 -29.62 8.67
CA PRO A 39 -3.12 -30.92 9.00
C PRO A 39 -4.21 -31.94 9.33
N LYS A 40 -4.12 -33.12 8.73
CA LYS A 40 -5.11 -34.19 8.89
C LYS A 40 -5.15 -34.78 10.31
N ARG A 41 -4.10 -34.58 11.11
CA ARG A 41 -3.97 -35.11 12.50
C ARG A 41 -3.28 -34.06 13.36
N GLY A 42 -3.67 -33.90 14.60
CA GLY A 42 -3.08 -33.02 15.58
C GLY A 42 -4.11 -32.16 16.32
N PRO A 43 -3.69 -31.36 17.32
CA PRO A 43 -4.60 -30.45 18.01
C PRO A 43 -5.22 -29.48 17.03
N LYS A 44 -6.48 -29.07 17.26
CA LYS A 44 -7.13 -28.03 16.44
C LYS A 44 -6.25 -26.77 16.42
N GLY A 45 -5.83 -26.39 15.23
CA GLY A 45 -5.04 -25.18 15.05
C GLY A 45 -5.80 -23.92 15.49
N MET A 46 -5.08 -22.84 15.65
CA MET A 46 -5.66 -21.52 15.95
C MET A 46 -6.71 -21.14 14.88
N ALA A 47 -7.82 -20.55 15.30
CA ALA A 47 -8.88 -20.10 14.39
C ALA A 47 -8.31 -19.12 13.35
N ILE A 48 -8.74 -19.24 12.10
CA ILE A 48 -8.25 -18.39 11.00
C ILE A 48 -8.41 -16.90 11.31
N THR A 49 -9.52 -16.50 11.91
CA THR A 49 -9.76 -15.12 12.32
C THR A 49 -8.69 -14.59 13.29
N THR A 50 -8.28 -15.44 14.26
CA THR A 50 -7.21 -15.08 15.21
C THR A 50 -5.86 -14.99 14.50
N ARG A 51 -5.55 -15.94 13.62
CA ARG A 51 -4.30 -15.93 12.82
C ARG A 51 -4.19 -14.67 11.97
N VAL A 52 -5.27 -14.29 11.28
CA VAL A 52 -5.33 -13.08 10.44
C VAL A 52 -5.18 -11.82 11.30
N ARG A 53 -5.88 -11.72 12.42
CA ARG A 53 -5.74 -10.56 13.34
C ARG A 53 -4.32 -10.41 13.87
N LEU A 54 -3.66 -11.50 14.24
CA LEU A 54 -2.26 -11.48 14.68
C LEU A 54 -1.31 -11.04 13.56
N ALA A 55 -1.51 -11.53 12.32
CA ALA A 55 -0.74 -11.13 11.16
C ALA A 55 -0.92 -9.64 10.84
N LEU A 56 -2.16 -9.14 10.86
CA LEU A 56 -2.46 -7.73 10.66
C LEU A 56 -1.84 -6.85 11.75
N SER A 57 -1.89 -7.28 13.02
CA SER A 57 -1.23 -6.57 14.12
C SER A 57 0.29 -6.54 13.96
N TYR A 58 0.89 -7.66 13.53
CA TYR A 58 2.31 -7.72 13.22
C TYR A 58 2.71 -6.70 12.15
N LEU A 59 1.99 -6.67 11.02
CA LEU A 59 2.25 -5.76 9.91
C LEU A 59 1.96 -4.30 10.27
N ARG A 60 0.81 -4.04 10.89
CA ARG A 60 0.36 -2.67 11.16
C ARG A 60 1.16 -2.00 12.27
N GLU A 61 1.26 -2.68 13.41
CA GLU A 61 1.93 -2.11 14.59
C GLU A 61 3.45 -2.31 14.55
N GLY A 62 3.95 -3.14 13.63
CA GLY A 62 5.37 -3.48 13.53
C GLY A 62 5.91 -4.07 14.83
N VAL A 63 5.07 -4.76 15.58
CA VAL A 63 5.46 -5.45 16.81
C VAL A 63 6.20 -6.71 16.42
N SER A 64 7.42 -6.91 16.94
CA SER A 64 8.15 -8.14 16.66
C SER A 64 7.37 -9.37 17.11
N ILE A 65 7.61 -10.53 16.51
CA ILE A 65 6.96 -11.79 16.91
C ILE A 65 7.19 -12.09 18.41
N ARG A 66 8.36 -11.73 18.96
CA ARG A 66 8.63 -11.82 20.41
C ARG A 66 7.74 -10.86 21.21
N GLY A 67 7.49 -9.67 20.69
CA GLY A 67 6.57 -8.70 21.30
C GLY A 67 5.14 -9.21 21.29
N LEU A 68 4.67 -9.75 20.17
CA LEU A 68 3.36 -10.39 20.08
C LEU A 68 3.22 -11.58 21.03
N ALA A 69 4.26 -12.42 21.18
CA ALA A 69 4.28 -13.52 22.13
C ALA A 69 4.09 -13.05 23.57
N ARG A 70 4.76 -11.94 23.92
CA ARG A 70 4.64 -11.35 25.28
C ARG A 70 3.24 -10.79 25.54
N ILE A 71 2.64 -10.13 24.55
CA ILE A 71 1.32 -9.52 24.66
C ILE A 71 0.21 -10.59 24.66
N SER A 72 0.32 -11.58 23.79
CA SER A 72 -0.72 -12.61 23.57
C SER A 72 -0.61 -13.81 24.50
N GLY A 73 0.53 -13.99 25.18
CA GLY A 73 0.82 -15.21 25.94
C GLY A 73 1.07 -16.46 25.09
N ILE A 74 1.12 -16.30 23.76
CA ILE A 74 1.32 -17.40 22.81
C ILE A 74 2.82 -17.61 22.59
N PRO A 75 3.34 -18.86 22.62
CA PRO A 75 4.76 -19.12 22.35
C PRO A 75 5.20 -18.62 20.97
N VAL A 76 6.45 -18.12 20.88
CA VAL A 76 7.01 -17.57 19.64
C VAL A 76 6.96 -18.56 18.46
N THR A 77 7.26 -19.84 18.71
CA THR A 77 7.18 -20.90 17.70
C THR A 77 5.75 -21.05 17.18
N THR A 78 4.78 -21.14 18.08
CA THR A 78 3.36 -21.23 17.73
C THR A 78 2.89 -20.01 16.93
N LEU A 79 3.35 -18.81 17.29
CA LEU A 79 3.04 -17.60 16.51
C LEU A 79 3.61 -17.67 15.10
N ARG A 80 4.88 -18.07 14.94
CA ARG A 80 5.49 -18.22 13.60
C ARG A 80 4.75 -19.20 12.73
N ASP A 81 4.43 -20.38 13.28
CA ASP A 81 3.73 -21.43 12.56
C ASP A 81 2.32 -21.03 12.13
N ASN A 82 1.68 -20.14 12.87
CA ASN A 82 0.33 -19.67 12.58
C ASN A 82 0.28 -18.40 11.73
N ILE A 83 1.21 -17.45 11.91
CA ILE A 83 1.24 -16.18 11.18
C ILE A 83 1.95 -16.34 9.83
N GLY A 84 3.04 -17.13 9.75
CA GLY A 84 3.83 -17.29 8.53
C GLY A 84 2.99 -17.60 7.29
N PRO A 85 2.15 -18.67 7.31
CA PRO A 85 1.29 -18.97 6.17
C PRO A 85 0.28 -17.89 5.82
N ILE A 86 -0.15 -17.05 6.78
CA ILE A 86 -1.03 -15.91 6.51
C ILE A 86 -0.26 -14.81 5.77
N LEU A 87 0.99 -14.52 6.19
CA LEU A 87 1.84 -13.54 5.52
C LEU A 87 2.16 -13.96 4.09
N GLU A 88 2.49 -15.24 3.87
CA GLU A 88 2.69 -15.81 2.53
C GLU A 88 1.42 -15.72 1.66
N ALA A 89 0.24 -15.91 2.26
CA ALA A 89 -1.01 -15.73 1.56
C ALA A 89 -1.27 -14.26 1.20
N PHE A 90 -0.88 -13.31 2.06
CA PHE A 90 -0.98 -11.88 1.76
C PHE A 90 -0.06 -11.47 0.61
N ASP A 91 1.17 -12.01 0.53
CA ASP A 91 2.09 -11.75 -0.59
C ASP A 91 1.54 -12.24 -1.94
N ARG A 92 0.65 -13.21 -1.93
CA ARG A 92 0.02 -13.79 -3.11
C ARG A 92 -1.35 -13.21 -3.42
N LEU A 93 -1.90 -12.41 -2.50
CA LEU A 93 -3.21 -11.79 -2.66
C LEU A 93 -3.07 -10.54 -3.52
N ALA A 94 -3.81 -10.48 -4.62
CA ALA A 94 -3.99 -9.24 -5.35
C ALA A 94 -4.74 -8.20 -4.49
N PRO A 95 -4.64 -6.88 -4.80
CA PRO A 95 -5.37 -5.85 -4.09
C PRO A 95 -6.86 -6.21 -3.90
N LEU A 96 -7.34 -6.07 -2.68
CA LEU A 96 -8.72 -6.38 -2.28
C LEU A 96 -9.40 -5.10 -1.82
N LEU A 97 -10.49 -4.75 -2.48
CA LEU A 97 -11.30 -3.59 -2.14
C LEU A 97 -12.25 -3.87 -0.96
N PRO A 98 -12.79 -2.83 -0.29
CA PRO A 98 -13.63 -3.00 0.89
C PRO A 98 -14.89 -3.82 0.65
N ASP A 99 -15.43 -3.82 -0.55
CA ASP A 99 -16.61 -4.59 -0.97
C ASP A 99 -16.32 -6.04 -1.30
N GLY A 100 -15.04 -6.43 -1.35
CA GLY A 100 -14.58 -7.77 -1.67
C GLY A 100 -14.14 -7.96 -3.13
N THR A 101 -14.15 -6.92 -3.94
CA THR A 101 -13.63 -6.96 -5.32
C THR A 101 -12.12 -7.14 -5.29
N ILE A 102 -11.61 -8.05 -6.12
CA ILE A 102 -10.18 -8.31 -6.27
C ILE A 102 -9.70 -7.64 -7.56
N ILE A 103 -8.62 -6.88 -7.47
CA ILE A 103 -7.96 -6.22 -8.59
C ILE A 103 -6.76 -7.09 -8.98
N GLY A 104 -6.88 -7.88 -10.02
CA GLY A 104 -5.84 -8.81 -10.47
C GLY A 104 -4.81 -8.18 -11.40
N ASP A 105 -5.26 -7.27 -12.25
CA ASP A 105 -4.43 -6.60 -13.25
C ASP A 105 -4.90 -5.17 -13.51
N PHE A 106 -4.34 -4.53 -14.52
CA PHE A 106 -4.67 -3.14 -14.84
C PHE A 106 -6.00 -2.99 -15.57
N ASP A 107 -6.48 -4.03 -16.26
CA ASP A 107 -7.80 -4.04 -16.91
C ASP A 107 -8.91 -4.03 -15.84
N ASP A 108 -8.70 -4.74 -14.72
CA ASP A 108 -9.59 -4.67 -13.55
C ASP A 108 -9.61 -3.25 -12.95
N ILE A 109 -8.46 -2.55 -12.89
CA ILE A 109 -8.38 -1.15 -12.44
C ILE A 109 -9.19 -0.26 -13.38
N ALA A 110 -9.00 -0.41 -14.69
CA ALA A 110 -9.69 0.38 -15.69
C ALA A 110 -11.21 0.17 -15.60
N TRP A 111 -11.64 -1.08 -15.53
CA TRP A 111 -13.05 -1.43 -15.33
C TRP A 111 -13.63 -0.81 -14.03
N TRP A 112 -12.95 -1.00 -12.91
CA TRP A 112 -13.39 -0.46 -11.61
C TRP A 112 -13.52 1.07 -11.65
N CYS A 113 -12.52 1.75 -12.19
CA CYS A 113 -12.54 3.21 -12.29
C CYS A 113 -13.64 3.70 -13.23
N ALA A 114 -13.91 3.01 -14.33
CA ALA A 114 -14.99 3.34 -15.23
C ALA A 114 -16.37 3.28 -14.53
N GLU A 115 -16.59 2.27 -13.69
CA GLU A 115 -17.81 2.11 -12.90
C GLU A 115 -17.92 3.12 -11.73
N THR A 116 -16.79 3.63 -11.22
CA THR A 116 -16.75 4.47 -10.01
C THR A 116 -16.39 5.93 -10.27
N GLY A 117 -16.49 6.41 -11.51
CA GLY A 117 -16.34 7.83 -11.82
C GLY A 117 -15.34 8.19 -12.92
N GLY A 118 -14.78 7.20 -13.59
CA GLY A 118 -13.98 7.41 -14.82
C GLY A 118 -12.62 8.06 -14.60
N THR A 119 -12.10 8.11 -13.36
CA THR A 119 -10.87 8.85 -13.04
C THR A 119 -9.86 7.97 -12.31
N ILE A 120 -8.62 7.99 -12.77
CA ILE A 120 -7.43 7.42 -12.09
C ILE A 120 -6.59 8.57 -11.54
N ILE A 121 -6.16 8.45 -10.27
CA ILE A 121 -5.27 9.44 -9.65
C ILE A 121 -3.94 8.75 -9.34
N VAL A 122 -2.84 9.36 -9.80
CA VAL A 122 -1.48 8.85 -9.55
C VAL A 122 -0.66 9.86 -8.76
N ASP A 123 0.09 9.36 -7.77
CA ASP A 123 1.02 10.19 -7.00
C ASP A 123 2.22 9.36 -6.52
N GLY A 124 3.38 10.03 -6.44
CA GLY A 124 4.60 9.43 -5.94
C GLY A 124 4.69 9.51 -4.42
N THR A 125 5.02 8.40 -3.77
CA THR A 125 5.29 8.42 -2.33
C THR A 125 6.63 7.81 -2.00
N GLU A 126 7.23 8.31 -0.92
CA GLU A 126 8.52 7.85 -0.41
C GLU A 126 8.36 7.25 0.98
N LEU A 127 8.97 6.08 1.15
CA LEU A 127 9.04 5.32 2.40
C LEU A 127 10.45 5.44 2.97
N ALA A 128 10.58 5.89 4.21
CA ALA A 128 11.89 6.04 4.84
C ALA A 128 12.52 4.67 5.13
N ILE A 129 13.81 4.54 4.81
CA ILE A 129 14.60 3.34 5.11
C ILE A 129 15.81 3.68 5.99
N ALA A 130 16.36 2.66 6.62
CA ALA A 130 17.68 2.78 7.24
C ALA A 130 18.71 3.14 6.17
N ARG A 131 19.76 3.89 6.58
CA ARG A 131 20.87 4.16 5.67
C ARG A 131 21.48 2.84 5.21
N PRO A 132 21.56 2.57 3.89
CA PRO A 132 22.22 1.38 3.38
C PRO A 132 23.66 1.32 3.87
N THR A 133 24.11 0.12 4.28
CA THR A 133 25.45 -0.13 4.83
C THR A 133 26.24 -1.10 3.95
N GLY A 134 27.51 -1.21 4.20
CA GLY A 134 28.39 -2.11 3.44
C GLY A 134 28.73 -1.58 2.04
N GLN A 135 28.71 -2.46 1.04
CA GLN A 135 29.06 -2.14 -0.35
C GLN A 135 27.88 -1.62 -1.18
N VAL A 136 26.71 -1.48 -0.57
CA VAL A 136 25.51 -0.98 -1.28
C VAL A 136 25.68 0.51 -1.58
N GLU A 137 25.53 0.88 -2.85
CA GLU A 137 25.54 2.27 -3.26
C GLU A 137 24.39 3.03 -2.61
N GLN A 138 24.68 4.12 -1.89
CA GLN A 138 23.69 4.87 -1.13
C GLN A 138 22.98 5.94 -1.95
N ARG A 139 23.65 6.42 -3.02
CA ARG A 139 23.18 7.56 -3.83
C ARG A 139 21.78 7.34 -4.43
N PRO A 140 21.43 6.17 -5.01
CA PRO A 140 20.08 5.94 -5.56
C PRO A 140 18.96 6.07 -4.53
N TYR A 141 19.27 5.82 -3.25
CA TYR A 141 18.28 5.84 -2.17
C TYR A 141 18.14 7.20 -1.49
N TYR A 142 19.05 8.16 -1.74
CA TYR A 142 19.02 9.44 -1.05
C TYR A 142 18.04 10.41 -1.71
N SER A 143 16.92 10.69 -1.03
CA SER A 143 15.94 11.68 -1.46
C SER A 143 16.43 13.10 -1.17
N GLY A 144 16.65 13.89 -2.23
CA GLY A 144 16.97 15.30 -2.10
C GLY A 144 15.83 16.13 -1.47
N LYS A 145 14.58 15.71 -1.66
CA LYS A 145 13.37 16.33 -1.07
C LYS A 145 13.26 16.04 0.42
N LYS A 146 13.45 14.78 0.83
CA LYS A 146 13.29 14.33 2.24
C LYS A 146 14.57 14.46 3.06
N LYS A 147 15.74 14.68 2.42
CA LYS A 147 17.06 14.73 3.07
C LYS A 147 17.40 13.46 3.87
N THR A 148 16.91 12.32 3.42
CA THR A 148 17.11 11.00 4.04
C THR A 148 17.07 9.91 2.98
N HIS A 149 17.44 8.67 3.37
CA HIS A 149 17.33 7.51 2.49
C HIS A 149 15.89 7.02 2.46
N THR A 150 15.38 6.81 1.26
CA THR A 150 13.98 6.40 1.01
C THR A 150 13.90 5.40 -0.13
N LEU A 151 12.83 4.64 -0.14
CA LEU A 151 12.31 3.93 -1.31
C LEU A 151 11.12 4.70 -1.85
N LYS A 152 10.98 4.71 -3.16
CA LYS A 152 9.89 5.36 -3.87
C LYS A 152 8.96 4.34 -4.50
N THR A 153 7.67 4.60 -4.46
CA THR A 153 6.64 3.89 -5.23
C THR A 153 5.62 4.89 -5.74
N ILE A 154 4.97 4.56 -6.84
CA ILE A 154 3.81 5.29 -7.35
C ILE A 154 2.56 4.60 -6.87
N ALA A 155 1.67 5.35 -6.26
CA ALA A 155 0.35 4.91 -5.85
C ALA A 155 -0.68 5.27 -6.92
N VAL A 156 -1.55 4.32 -7.23
CA VAL A 156 -2.70 4.48 -8.13
C VAL A 156 -3.96 4.32 -7.31
N CYS A 157 -4.87 5.28 -7.36
CA CYS A 157 -6.14 5.20 -6.67
C CYS A 157 -7.31 5.72 -7.51
N ASP A 158 -8.53 5.36 -7.11
CA ASP A 158 -9.77 5.87 -7.68
C ASP A 158 -10.21 7.21 -7.05
N ALA A 159 -11.34 7.68 -7.54
CA ALA A 159 -11.99 8.88 -7.06
C ALA A 159 -12.52 8.80 -5.61
N GLU A 160 -12.70 7.61 -5.05
CA GLU A 160 -13.11 7.38 -3.66
C GLU A 160 -11.95 7.15 -2.69
N SER A 161 -10.72 7.32 -3.16
CA SER A 161 -9.50 7.10 -2.38
C SER A 161 -9.22 5.62 -2.07
N ASN A 162 -9.75 4.67 -2.83
CA ASN A 162 -9.29 3.29 -2.74
C ASN A 162 -7.91 3.18 -3.39
N LEU A 163 -6.97 2.57 -2.69
CA LEU A 163 -5.65 2.26 -3.25
C LEU A 163 -5.79 1.01 -4.11
N LEU A 164 -5.66 1.18 -5.42
CA LEU A 164 -5.85 0.11 -6.41
C LEU A 164 -4.54 -0.58 -6.76
N TRP A 165 -3.44 0.18 -6.81
CA TRP A 165 -2.14 -0.35 -7.20
C TRP A 165 -1.00 0.42 -6.57
N VAL A 166 0.14 -0.24 -6.41
CA VAL A 166 1.43 0.38 -6.10
C VAL A 166 2.50 -0.24 -6.99
N THR A 167 3.40 0.60 -7.51
CA THR A 167 4.52 0.10 -8.30
C THR A 167 5.56 -0.61 -7.44
N PRO A 168 6.43 -1.42 -8.03
CA PRO A 168 7.63 -1.90 -7.35
C PRO A 168 8.43 -0.76 -6.73
N LEU A 169 9.12 -1.05 -5.63
CA LEU A 169 9.92 -0.07 -4.90
C LEU A 169 11.21 0.25 -5.66
N LEU A 170 11.48 1.53 -5.85
CA LEU A 170 12.70 2.06 -6.45
C LEU A 170 13.48 2.92 -5.44
N GLY A 171 14.72 3.25 -5.75
CA GLY A 171 15.50 4.20 -4.94
C GLY A 171 14.84 5.58 -4.88
N GLY A 172 14.82 6.21 -3.71
CA GLY A 172 14.12 7.49 -3.47
C GLY A 172 14.65 8.67 -4.28
N ALA A 173 15.85 8.57 -4.87
CA ALA A 173 16.39 9.57 -5.79
C ALA A 173 15.71 9.55 -7.17
N THR A 174 14.97 8.47 -7.52
CA THR A 174 14.30 8.33 -8.81
C THR A 174 13.22 9.39 -8.98
N HIS A 175 13.15 10.00 -10.16
CA HIS A 175 12.10 10.97 -10.48
C HIS A 175 10.74 10.28 -10.66
N ASP A 176 9.63 10.93 -10.29
CA ASP A 176 8.29 10.31 -10.28
C ASP A 176 7.88 9.81 -11.68
N LEU A 177 8.09 10.60 -12.72
CA LEU A 177 7.82 10.18 -14.12
C LEU A 177 8.70 9.00 -14.55
N THR A 178 9.96 8.95 -14.12
CA THR A 178 10.85 7.82 -14.40
C THR A 178 10.34 6.56 -13.70
N ALA A 179 9.97 6.66 -12.43
CA ALA A 179 9.40 5.55 -11.68
C ALA A 179 8.11 5.00 -12.31
N LEU A 180 7.28 5.88 -12.84
CA LEU A 180 6.05 5.50 -13.56
C LEU A 180 6.38 4.75 -14.85
N ARG A 181 7.36 5.24 -15.62
CA ARG A 181 7.80 4.60 -16.88
C ARG A 181 8.50 3.26 -16.66
N ASP A 182 9.35 3.17 -15.64
CA ASP A 182 10.01 1.90 -15.27
C ASP A 182 9.01 0.81 -14.87
N ALA A 183 7.84 1.21 -14.35
CA ALA A 183 6.74 0.31 -14.06
C ALA A 183 5.82 0.01 -15.26
N ASN A 184 6.13 0.53 -16.46
CA ASN A 184 5.30 0.43 -17.68
C ASN A 184 3.87 0.96 -17.52
N LEU A 185 3.61 1.80 -16.51
CA LEU A 185 2.28 2.35 -16.25
C LEU A 185 1.75 3.28 -17.36
N PRO A 186 2.56 4.10 -18.06
CA PRO A 186 2.01 4.99 -19.10
C PRO A 186 1.21 4.25 -20.16
N SER A 187 1.66 3.07 -20.62
CA SER A 187 0.93 2.27 -21.62
C SER A 187 -0.45 1.86 -21.08
N HIS A 188 -0.50 1.31 -19.87
CA HIS A 188 -1.75 0.90 -19.25
C HIS A 188 -2.71 2.08 -19.02
N LEU A 189 -2.18 3.24 -18.63
CA LEU A 189 -2.98 4.46 -18.45
C LEU A 189 -3.54 4.96 -19.79
N ALA A 190 -2.75 4.94 -20.85
CA ALA A 190 -3.20 5.33 -22.19
C ALA A 190 -4.29 4.38 -22.73
N ASP A 191 -4.11 3.08 -22.53
CA ASP A 191 -5.04 2.05 -23.03
C ASP A 191 -6.35 2.02 -22.21
N SER A 192 -6.36 2.57 -20.98
CA SER A 192 -7.54 2.55 -20.11
C SER A 192 -8.70 3.42 -20.63
N GLY A 193 -8.41 4.46 -21.41
CA GLY A 193 -9.40 5.44 -21.87
C GLY A 193 -10.00 6.31 -20.77
N LEU A 194 -9.38 6.35 -19.57
CA LEU A 194 -9.87 7.08 -18.39
C LEU A 194 -9.11 8.41 -18.22
N ASP A 195 -9.73 9.35 -17.52
CA ASP A 195 -9.07 10.57 -17.12
C ASP A 195 -8.01 10.28 -16.06
N VAL A 196 -6.78 10.73 -16.30
CA VAL A 196 -5.65 10.54 -15.38
C VAL A 196 -5.27 11.85 -14.73
N LEU A 197 -5.33 11.90 -13.41
CA LEU A 197 -4.90 13.07 -12.63
C LEU A 197 -3.52 12.79 -12.02
N ALA A 198 -2.58 13.71 -12.20
CA ALA A 198 -1.26 13.60 -11.63
C ALA A 198 -0.71 14.96 -11.18
N ASP A 199 0.34 14.93 -10.37
CA ASP A 199 0.96 16.16 -9.89
C ASP A 199 2.06 16.70 -10.85
N SER A 200 2.67 17.82 -10.48
CA SER A 200 3.75 18.45 -11.25
C SER A 200 5.01 17.58 -11.37
N GLY A 201 5.18 16.56 -10.53
CA GLY A 201 6.27 15.59 -10.62
C GLY A 201 6.17 14.69 -11.85
N PHE A 202 4.98 14.59 -12.44
CA PHE A 202 4.72 13.81 -13.65
C PHE A 202 4.69 14.64 -14.94
N GLN A 203 5.22 15.85 -14.91
CA GLN A 203 5.34 16.69 -16.09
C GLN A 203 6.15 15.97 -17.19
N GLY A 204 5.53 15.80 -18.35
CA GLY A 204 6.03 14.98 -19.46
C GLY A 204 5.16 13.75 -19.73
N LEU A 205 4.27 13.37 -18.80
CA LEU A 205 3.34 12.25 -18.98
C LEU A 205 2.33 12.51 -20.11
N GLN A 206 2.00 13.77 -20.38
CA GLN A 206 1.13 14.16 -21.49
C GLN A 206 1.67 13.78 -22.89
N HIS A 207 2.92 13.36 -22.98
CA HIS A 207 3.48 12.81 -24.23
C HIS A 207 3.20 11.31 -24.37
N ASP A 208 2.88 10.64 -23.27
CA ASP A 208 2.63 9.20 -23.23
C ASP A 208 1.13 8.89 -23.07
N VAL A 209 0.37 9.78 -22.42
CA VAL A 209 -1.06 9.61 -22.09
C VAL A 209 -1.82 10.87 -22.51
N GLU A 210 -2.77 10.74 -23.44
CA GLU A 210 -3.53 11.87 -23.98
C GLU A 210 -4.48 12.47 -22.92
N ALA A 211 -5.21 11.63 -22.21
CA ALA A 211 -6.22 12.01 -21.21
C ALA A 211 -5.60 12.29 -19.82
N VAL A 212 -4.42 12.95 -19.75
CA VAL A 212 -3.79 13.30 -18.48
C VAL A 212 -3.97 14.77 -18.14
N GLU A 213 -4.42 15.04 -16.92
CA GLU A 213 -4.53 16.37 -16.35
C GLU A 213 -3.37 16.62 -15.38
N LEU A 214 -2.56 17.62 -15.71
CA LEU A 214 -1.39 18.05 -14.95
C LEU A 214 -1.51 19.52 -14.54
N PRO A 215 -0.98 19.90 -13.39
CA PRO A 215 -0.93 21.31 -13.01
C PRO A 215 -0.17 22.14 -14.06
N PRO A 216 -0.68 23.30 -14.49
CA PRO A 216 0.02 24.17 -15.41
C PRO A 216 1.36 24.60 -14.80
N ARG A 217 2.41 24.59 -15.64
CA ARG A 217 3.73 25.07 -15.23
C ARG A 217 3.72 26.57 -15.03
N ARG A 218 4.44 27.03 -14.01
CA ARG A 218 4.75 28.44 -13.92
C ARG A 218 5.54 28.87 -15.16
N PRO A 219 5.19 30.01 -15.77
CA PRO A 219 5.94 30.55 -16.89
C PRO A 219 7.42 30.78 -16.51
N ARG A 220 8.32 30.61 -17.47
CA ARG A 220 9.78 30.78 -17.25
C ARG A 220 10.18 32.21 -16.89
N ASP A 221 9.36 33.20 -17.26
CA ASP A 221 9.56 34.63 -16.96
C ASP A 221 9.10 35.04 -15.56
N ASN A 222 8.74 34.04 -14.71
CA ASN A 222 8.18 34.25 -13.37
C ASN A 222 6.87 35.05 -13.33
N SER A 223 6.16 35.20 -14.46
CA SER A 223 4.84 35.80 -14.47
C SER A 223 3.86 34.98 -13.60
N GLU A 224 2.84 35.64 -13.09
CA GLU A 224 1.82 34.98 -12.32
C GLU A 224 0.95 34.05 -13.19
N LEU A 225 0.51 32.95 -12.60
CA LEU A 225 -0.50 32.09 -13.21
C LEU A 225 -1.78 32.88 -13.48
N THR A 226 -2.42 32.61 -14.61
CA THR A 226 -3.72 33.21 -14.94
C THR A 226 -4.79 32.84 -13.90
N LYS A 227 -5.91 33.56 -13.88
CA LYS A 227 -7.05 33.20 -13.02
C LYS A 227 -7.58 31.81 -13.35
N ALA A 228 -7.58 31.44 -14.65
CA ALA A 228 -7.99 30.12 -15.12
C ALA A 228 -7.04 29.02 -14.61
N ASP A 229 -5.71 29.24 -14.70
CA ASP A 229 -4.74 28.29 -14.18
C ASP A 229 -4.83 28.11 -12.67
N ARG A 230 -5.10 29.18 -11.93
CA ARG A 230 -5.31 29.10 -10.47
C ARG A 230 -6.56 28.32 -10.10
N PHE A 231 -7.65 28.53 -10.84
CA PHE A 231 -8.88 27.78 -10.65
C PHE A 231 -8.67 26.29 -10.97
N PHE A 232 -8.05 25.98 -12.10
CA PHE A 232 -7.72 24.61 -12.49
C PHE A 232 -6.82 23.93 -11.46
N ASN A 233 -5.77 24.59 -10.97
CA ASN A 233 -4.93 24.10 -9.88
C ASN A 233 -5.72 23.82 -8.60
N SER A 234 -6.73 24.64 -8.29
CA SER A 234 -7.59 24.42 -7.13
C SER A 234 -8.42 23.15 -7.26
N VAL A 235 -8.99 22.91 -8.45
CA VAL A 235 -9.78 21.70 -8.74
C VAL A 235 -8.87 20.45 -8.69
N LEU A 236 -7.71 20.49 -9.34
CA LEU A 236 -6.74 19.38 -9.27
C LEU A 236 -6.28 19.10 -7.84
N SER A 237 -6.01 20.15 -7.06
CA SER A 237 -5.61 19.98 -5.66
C SER A 237 -6.70 19.30 -4.83
N SER A 238 -7.97 19.64 -5.07
CA SER A 238 -9.10 19.00 -4.37
C SER A 238 -9.19 17.50 -4.69
N ASN A 239 -8.97 17.13 -5.95
CA ASN A 239 -8.97 15.73 -6.35
C ASN A 239 -7.75 14.98 -5.81
N ARG A 240 -6.58 15.64 -5.73
CA ARG A 240 -5.35 15.04 -5.18
C ARG A 240 -5.42 14.73 -3.68
N VAL A 241 -6.26 15.40 -2.91
CA VAL A 241 -6.50 15.04 -1.50
C VAL A 241 -6.90 13.57 -1.36
N ARG A 242 -7.54 12.98 -2.36
CA ARG A 242 -7.95 11.58 -2.38
C ARG A 242 -6.78 10.62 -2.38
N VAL A 243 -5.77 10.84 -3.25
CA VAL A 243 -4.56 10.01 -3.25
C VAL A 243 -3.72 10.25 -2.00
N GLU A 244 -3.68 11.48 -1.49
CA GLU A 244 -3.01 11.79 -0.21
C GLU A 244 -3.65 11.01 0.95
N HIS A 245 -4.97 10.84 0.97
CA HIS A 245 -5.68 10.00 1.94
C HIS A 245 -5.32 8.52 1.79
N SER A 246 -5.22 8.01 0.55
CA SER A 246 -4.82 6.63 0.26
C SER A 246 -3.38 6.38 0.74
N ILE A 247 -2.46 7.26 0.38
CA ILE A 247 -1.06 7.21 0.83
C ILE A 247 -0.98 7.38 2.36
N GLY A 248 -1.81 8.24 2.95
CA GLY A 248 -1.90 8.40 4.40
C GLY A 248 -2.30 7.10 5.10
N ARG A 249 -3.29 6.38 4.55
CA ARG A 249 -3.69 5.06 5.05
C ARG A 249 -2.59 4.03 4.89
N LEU A 250 -1.90 3.98 3.74
CA LEU A 250 -0.73 3.13 3.53
C LEU A 250 0.35 3.40 4.58
N LYS A 251 0.66 4.65 4.86
CA LYS A 251 1.68 5.06 5.86
C LYS A 251 1.27 4.85 7.32
N GLN A 252 0.02 4.53 7.61
CA GLN A 252 -0.37 4.07 8.94
C GLN A 252 0.19 2.67 9.26
N TRP A 253 0.54 1.89 8.24
CA TRP A 253 1.25 0.64 8.44
C TRP A 253 2.71 0.93 8.81
N ARG A 254 3.17 0.37 9.92
CA ARG A 254 4.45 0.75 10.48
C ARG A 254 5.64 0.50 9.56
N TRP A 255 5.59 -0.55 8.76
CA TRP A 255 6.63 -0.83 7.76
C TRP A 255 6.70 0.25 6.66
N ALA A 256 5.58 0.90 6.34
CA ALA A 256 5.49 1.98 5.35
C ALA A 256 5.64 3.38 5.97
N SER A 257 5.71 3.50 7.30
CA SER A 257 5.82 4.78 8.00
C SER A 257 7.28 5.19 8.22
N SER A 258 7.51 6.48 8.39
CA SER A 258 8.85 7.03 8.72
C SER A 258 9.43 6.49 10.03
N ASN A 259 8.58 5.92 10.91
CA ASN A 259 8.98 5.31 12.17
C ASN A 259 9.27 3.81 12.05
N GLY A 260 8.84 3.17 10.97
CA GLY A 260 9.19 1.81 10.60
C GLY A 260 10.41 1.85 9.71
N ARG A 261 11.60 1.61 10.26
CA ARG A 261 12.77 1.38 9.40
C ARG A 261 12.61 -0.01 8.80
N CYS A 262 12.33 -0.08 7.50
CA CYS A 262 12.46 -1.31 6.75
C CYS A 262 13.93 -1.73 6.88
N THR A 263 14.21 -2.82 7.60
CA THR A 263 15.58 -3.26 7.91
C THR A 263 16.09 -4.30 6.93
N ASP A 264 15.24 -4.79 6.02
CA ASP A 264 15.63 -5.70 4.95
C ASP A 264 15.19 -5.15 3.60
N PRO A 265 16.14 -5.06 2.63
CA PRO A 265 15.85 -4.74 1.24
C PRO A 265 15.11 -5.87 0.55
#